data_54d3e108a42554defee43981885e88de
#
_entry.id   54d3e108a42554defee43981885e88de
#
_cell.length_a   1.000
_cell.length_b   1.000
_cell.length_c   1.000
_cell.angle_alpha   90.00
_cell.angle_beta   90.00
_cell.angle_gamma   90.00
#
_symmetry.space_group_name_H-M   'P 1'
#
loop_
_entity.id
_entity.type
_entity.pdbx_description
1 polymer ?
#
loop_
_entity_poly.entity_id
_entity_poly.type
_entity_poly.pdbx_seq_one_letter_code
_entity_poly.pdbx_strand_id
1 'polypeptide(L)'
;DETFFEKTGKHDGECQRKADDLKPYSSTDKALWSRKLLAIAASVEAKSEHPLAKAIMERAKTDEIAVAEVTDFSAVVGNGLTAILAGKMIKAGNLAFVSKFVKVSDDMRAKAVEFSKEGKTPLFFAADDRLCGIIAVADTIKEDSPEAVRQLKNMGIRVVMLTGDNEQTANAIGKQAGVDEVIAGVLPDGKEAVIRKLKKQGRVAMVGDGINDAPALTRADMGIAIGAGSDVAIDAADVVLMKSRLIDVPAAVRLSRATLTNIHENLFWAFFYNVIGIPLAAGLWYPLLGWKLNPMFGAAAMSLSSFCVVTNALRLNLCRVYDPKHDRKATPDRKNKTNKPNESEEKSMTKTMNIEGMMCGHCEARVKKALEALDAVSEAAVSHESGTAVVTLSSDISDEKLKETVEAEDYKVTSIQ
;
A
#
# COMPACT_ATOMS: atom_id res chain seq x y z
N ASP A 1 -13.38 7.16 -11.81
CA ASP A 1 -14.60 7.27 -10.97
C ASP A 1 -15.73 6.50 -11.61
N GLU A 2 -15.75 5.18 -11.43
CA GLU A 2 -16.85 4.37 -11.87
C GLU A 2 -17.85 4.22 -10.72
N THR A 3 -18.95 4.95 -10.79
CA THR A 3 -20.09 4.80 -9.90
C THR A 3 -21.13 3.94 -10.59
N PHE A 4 -21.42 2.76 -10.06
CA PHE A 4 -22.41 1.84 -10.62
C PHE A 4 -23.72 1.94 -9.85
N PHE A 5 -24.83 1.93 -10.58
CA PHE A 5 -26.19 2.04 -10.05
C PHE A 5 -27.00 0.84 -10.41
N GLU A 6 -27.69 0.25 -9.45
CA GLU A 6 -28.61 -0.84 -9.69
C GLU A 6 -29.94 -0.61 -8.98
N LYS A 7 -31.02 -0.92 -9.67
CA LYS A 7 -32.39 -0.71 -9.21
C LYS A 7 -32.87 -1.90 -8.39
N THR A 8 -33.53 -1.62 -7.26
CA THR A 8 -34.37 -2.62 -6.60
C THR A 8 -35.62 -2.83 -7.43
N GLY A 9 -35.75 -3.99 -8.05
CA GLY A 9 -36.95 -4.34 -8.79
C GLY A 9 -38.17 -4.35 -7.89
N LYS A 10 -39.22 -3.67 -8.34
CA LYS A 10 -40.61 -3.64 -7.88
C LYS A 10 -40.97 -2.56 -6.85
N HIS A 11 -41.85 -1.69 -7.32
CA HIS A 11 -42.79 -0.78 -6.64
C HIS A 11 -42.27 0.58 -6.22
N ASP A 12 -42.39 1.53 -7.14
CA ASP A 12 -42.67 2.93 -6.83
C ASP A 12 -44.15 3.17 -6.74
N GLY A 13 -44.54 3.98 -5.77
CA GLY A 13 -45.97 4.32 -5.54
C GLY A 13 -46.67 5.11 -6.66
N GLU A 14 -45.98 5.47 -7.75
CA GLU A 14 -46.55 6.09 -8.94
C GLU A 14 -46.66 5.15 -10.15
N CYS A 15 -46.24 3.90 -10.02
CA CYS A 15 -46.37 2.92 -11.10
C CYS A 15 -46.98 1.63 -10.58
N GLN A 16 -48.31 1.69 -10.26
CA GLN A 16 -49.14 0.50 -10.14
C GLN A 16 -49.30 -0.10 -11.53
N ARG A 17 -48.28 -0.77 -12.06
CA ARG A 17 -48.44 -1.73 -13.15
C ARG A 17 -48.47 -3.13 -12.54
N LYS A 18 -49.51 -3.89 -12.91
CA LYS A 18 -49.68 -5.28 -12.51
C LYS A 18 -48.49 -6.12 -12.96
N ALA A 19 -48.20 -7.18 -12.25
CA ALA A 19 -47.04 -8.06 -12.42
C ALA A 19 -46.88 -8.67 -13.83
N ASP A 20 -47.91 -8.60 -14.66
CA ASP A 20 -47.99 -9.19 -16.01
C ASP A 20 -47.45 -8.27 -17.12
N ASP A 21 -47.09 -7.01 -16.82
CA ASP A 21 -46.62 -6.02 -17.81
C ASP A 21 -45.07 -5.81 -17.76
N LEU A 22 -44.29 -6.79 -17.37
CA LEU A 22 -42.86 -6.75 -17.33
C LEU A 22 -42.19 -6.77 -18.71
N LYS A 23 -42.33 -5.67 -19.47
CA LYS A 23 -41.37 -5.38 -20.54
C LYS A 23 -40.01 -5.02 -19.93
N PRO A 24 -38.89 -5.51 -20.49
CA PRO A 24 -37.59 -5.12 -20.03
C PRO A 24 -37.41 -3.59 -20.06
N TYR A 25 -36.98 -2.99 -18.98
CA TYR A 25 -36.77 -1.54 -18.87
C TYR A 25 -35.92 -1.03 -20.03
N SER A 26 -36.37 0.06 -20.65
CA SER A 26 -35.54 0.75 -21.66
C SER A 26 -34.26 1.33 -21.02
N SER A 27 -33.22 1.52 -21.82
CA SER A 27 -31.99 2.17 -21.38
C SER A 27 -32.25 3.56 -20.76
N THR A 28 -33.29 4.24 -21.24
CA THR A 28 -33.75 5.55 -20.76
C THR A 28 -34.28 5.49 -19.32
N ASP A 29 -35.05 4.43 -18.98
CA ASP A 29 -35.59 4.25 -17.62
C ASP A 29 -34.49 3.97 -16.60
N LYS A 30 -33.45 3.19 -16.96
CA LYS A 30 -32.30 2.94 -16.11
C LYS A 30 -31.54 4.22 -15.84
N ALA A 31 -31.27 5.04 -16.84
CA ALA A 31 -30.56 6.32 -16.69
C ALA A 31 -31.31 7.29 -15.76
N LEU A 32 -32.65 7.38 -15.90
CA LEU A 32 -33.48 8.25 -15.06
C LEU A 32 -33.44 7.81 -13.58
N TRP A 33 -33.51 6.49 -13.33
CA TRP A 33 -33.39 5.94 -11.97
C TRP A 33 -32.02 6.18 -11.37
N SER A 34 -30.96 5.98 -12.13
CA SER A 34 -29.59 6.26 -11.69
C SER A 34 -29.44 7.72 -11.28
N ARG A 35 -29.97 8.66 -12.05
CA ARG A 35 -29.97 10.09 -11.71
C ARG A 35 -30.77 10.40 -10.44
N LYS A 36 -31.95 9.79 -10.25
CA LYS A 36 -32.75 9.97 -9.02
C LYS A 36 -32.02 9.42 -7.78
N LEU A 37 -31.42 8.24 -7.88
CA LEU A 37 -30.67 7.65 -6.77
C LEU A 37 -29.45 8.50 -6.43
N LEU A 38 -28.73 8.99 -7.43
CA LEU A 38 -27.57 9.88 -7.22
C LEU A 38 -28.00 11.22 -6.60
N ALA A 39 -29.18 11.76 -6.97
CA ALA A 39 -29.72 12.97 -6.37
C ALA A 39 -30.04 12.79 -4.87
N ILE A 40 -30.66 11.67 -4.50
CA ILE A 40 -30.89 11.32 -3.09
C ILE A 40 -29.56 11.19 -2.36
N ALA A 41 -28.62 10.43 -2.90
CA ALA A 41 -27.33 10.19 -2.30
C ALA A 41 -26.54 11.47 -2.09
N ALA A 42 -26.42 12.30 -3.13
CA ALA A 42 -25.71 13.59 -3.05
C ALA A 42 -26.36 14.52 -2.03
N SER A 43 -27.71 14.55 -1.94
CA SER A 43 -28.41 15.42 -0.99
C SER A 43 -28.13 15.02 0.45
N VAL A 44 -28.08 13.74 0.79
CA VAL A 44 -27.81 13.29 2.17
C VAL A 44 -26.31 13.29 2.49
N GLU A 45 -25.45 13.03 1.53
CA GLU A 45 -23.99 13.05 1.72
C GLU A 45 -23.39 14.46 1.68
N ALA A 46 -24.13 15.47 1.24
CA ALA A 46 -23.66 16.86 1.21
C ALA A 46 -23.23 17.42 2.58
N LYS A 47 -23.79 16.85 3.66
CA LYS A 47 -23.43 17.19 5.05
C LYS A 47 -22.44 16.21 5.69
N SER A 48 -21.99 15.20 4.95
CA SER A 48 -21.06 14.18 5.41
C SER A 48 -19.62 14.58 5.12
N GLU A 49 -18.73 14.45 6.09
CA GLU A 49 -17.29 14.66 5.89
C GLU A 49 -16.54 13.38 5.43
N HIS A 50 -17.26 12.31 5.21
CA HIS A 50 -16.67 11.03 4.84
C HIS A 50 -16.04 11.08 3.44
N PRO A 51 -14.86 10.44 3.20
CA PRO A 51 -14.23 10.40 1.87
C PRO A 51 -15.15 9.89 0.76
N LEU A 52 -15.98 8.89 1.03
CA LEU A 52 -16.95 8.34 0.07
C LEU A 52 -18.01 9.37 -0.34
N ALA A 53 -18.39 10.29 0.56
CA ALA A 53 -19.32 11.38 0.25
C ALA A 53 -18.74 12.32 -0.82
N LYS A 54 -17.43 12.60 -0.78
CA LYS A 54 -16.75 13.44 -1.78
C LYS A 54 -16.89 12.85 -3.18
N ALA A 55 -16.70 11.53 -3.34
CA ALA A 55 -16.83 10.85 -4.63
C ALA A 55 -18.27 10.94 -5.19
N ILE A 56 -19.29 10.77 -4.32
CA ILE A 56 -20.70 10.94 -4.69
C ILE A 56 -21.00 12.38 -5.11
N MET A 57 -20.47 13.36 -4.37
CA MET A 57 -20.66 14.78 -4.67
C MET A 57 -19.96 15.21 -5.98
N GLU A 58 -18.75 14.72 -6.24
CA GLU A 58 -18.04 14.98 -7.51
C GLU A 58 -18.82 14.39 -8.70
N ARG A 59 -19.32 13.18 -8.54
CA ARG A 59 -20.15 12.57 -9.58
C ARG A 59 -21.45 13.33 -9.81
N ALA A 60 -22.14 13.75 -8.76
CA ALA A 60 -23.35 14.55 -8.86
C ALA A 60 -23.09 15.89 -9.56
N LYS A 61 -21.94 16.52 -9.29
CA LYS A 61 -21.51 17.75 -9.95
C LYS A 61 -21.22 17.52 -11.44
N THR A 62 -20.54 16.42 -11.79
CA THR A 62 -20.26 16.07 -13.19
C THR A 62 -21.52 15.79 -14.00
N ASP A 63 -22.51 15.12 -13.38
CA ASP A 63 -23.79 14.81 -14.00
C ASP A 63 -24.81 15.97 -13.90
N GLU A 64 -24.39 17.14 -13.40
CA GLU A 64 -25.24 18.35 -13.21
C GLU A 64 -26.52 18.04 -12.41
N ILE A 65 -26.39 17.28 -11.32
CA ILE A 65 -27.51 16.90 -10.45
C ILE A 65 -27.69 17.93 -9.36
N ALA A 66 -28.91 18.43 -9.23
CA ALA A 66 -29.28 19.36 -8.16
C ALA A 66 -29.28 18.66 -6.80
N VAL A 67 -28.60 19.22 -5.84
CA VAL A 67 -28.55 18.76 -4.45
C VAL A 67 -29.64 19.49 -3.67
N ALA A 68 -30.52 18.74 -3.04
CA ALA A 68 -31.59 19.30 -2.20
C ALA A 68 -31.13 19.41 -0.74
N GLU A 69 -31.72 20.34 -0.02
CA GLU A 69 -31.45 20.51 1.41
C GLU A 69 -32.09 19.39 2.24
N VAL A 70 -31.34 18.86 3.22
CA VAL A 70 -31.80 17.82 4.14
C VAL A 70 -31.88 18.37 5.57
N THR A 71 -32.87 17.86 6.33
CA THR A 71 -33.03 18.13 7.74
C THR A 71 -32.74 16.88 8.59
N ASP A 72 -32.60 17.03 9.90
CA ASP A 72 -32.37 15.93 10.86
C ASP A 72 -31.25 14.98 10.48
N PHE A 73 -30.14 15.54 9.97
CA PHE A 73 -28.96 14.76 9.59
C PHE A 73 -28.28 14.20 10.84
N SER A 74 -28.04 12.88 10.84
CA SER A 74 -27.31 12.18 11.88
C SER A 74 -26.38 11.13 11.27
N ALA A 75 -25.09 11.22 11.56
CA ALA A 75 -24.09 10.24 11.14
C ALA A 75 -23.85 9.22 12.25
N VAL A 76 -23.84 7.93 11.90
CA VAL A 76 -23.49 6.81 12.77
C VAL A 76 -22.13 6.32 12.37
N VAL A 77 -21.11 6.64 13.17
CA VAL A 77 -19.69 6.34 12.86
C VAL A 77 -19.52 4.87 12.49
N GLY A 78 -18.87 4.63 11.35
CA GLY A 78 -18.56 3.30 10.85
C GLY A 78 -19.73 2.50 10.26
N ASN A 79 -20.95 3.04 10.26
CA ASN A 79 -22.14 2.32 9.81
C ASN A 79 -22.87 3.01 8.66
N GLY A 80 -23.19 4.30 8.81
CA GLY A 80 -23.97 5.03 7.84
C GLY A 80 -24.54 6.33 8.39
N LEU A 81 -25.56 6.85 7.73
CA LEU A 81 -26.21 8.10 8.10
C LEU A 81 -27.73 8.03 7.95
N THR A 82 -28.42 8.94 8.60
CA THR A 82 -29.86 9.18 8.45
C THR A 82 -30.13 10.66 8.22
N ALA A 83 -31.09 11.00 7.40
CA ALA A 83 -31.53 12.37 7.17
C ALA A 83 -32.97 12.40 6.64
N ILE A 84 -33.65 13.54 6.78
CA ILE A 84 -34.97 13.75 6.15
C ILE A 84 -34.78 14.55 4.86
N LEU A 85 -35.21 13.97 3.73
CA LEU A 85 -35.24 14.59 2.42
C LEU A 85 -36.68 14.66 1.90
N ALA A 86 -37.18 15.87 1.66
CA ALA A 86 -38.56 16.08 1.19
C ALA A 86 -39.62 15.34 2.01
N GLY A 87 -39.48 15.32 3.34
CA GLY A 87 -40.41 14.66 4.28
C GLY A 87 -40.26 13.13 4.37
N LYS A 88 -39.27 12.53 3.67
CA LYS A 88 -38.98 11.09 3.75
C LYS A 88 -37.68 10.86 4.55
N MET A 89 -37.71 9.84 5.40
CA MET A 89 -36.53 9.42 6.17
C MET A 89 -35.60 8.63 5.25
N ILE A 90 -34.44 9.20 4.92
CA ILE A 90 -33.40 8.51 4.17
C ILE A 90 -32.41 7.86 5.14
N LYS A 91 -32.09 6.61 4.86
CA LYS A 91 -31.11 5.82 5.60
C LYS A 91 -30.06 5.34 4.57
N ALA A 92 -28.81 5.71 4.80
CA ALA A 92 -27.71 5.36 3.87
C ALA A 92 -26.54 4.77 4.64
N GLY A 93 -25.87 3.78 4.08
CA GLY A 93 -24.71 3.16 4.72
C GLY A 93 -24.42 1.74 4.23
N ASN A 94 -23.66 0.99 5.05
CA ASN A 94 -23.31 -0.38 4.75
C ASN A 94 -24.53 -1.32 4.86
N LEU A 95 -24.39 -2.56 4.32
CA LEU A 95 -25.45 -3.56 4.33
C LEU A 95 -25.96 -3.84 5.75
N ALA A 96 -25.07 -3.96 6.74
CA ALA A 96 -25.42 -4.28 8.11
C ALA A 96 -26.27 -3.18 8.77
N PHE A 97 -26.01 -1.92 8.44
CA PHE A 97 -26.78 -0.78 8.95
C PHE A 97 -28.17 -0.73 8.29
N VAL A 98 -28.24 -0.75 6.97
CA VAL A 98 -29.52 -0.58 6.23
C VAL A 98 -30.45 -1.78 6.43
N SER A 99 -29.91 -3.00 6.58
CA SER A 99 -30.69 -4.22 6.84
C SER A 99 -31.46 -4.21 8.17
N LYS A 100 -31.10 -3.33 9.10
CA LYS A 100 -31.86 -3.16 10.38
C LYS A 100 -33.21 -2.51 10.17
N PHE A 101 -33.37 -1.77 9.08
CA PHE A 101 -34.57 -0.96 8.80
C PHE A 101 -35.34 -1.45 7.60
N VAL A 102 -34.67 -2.05 6.63
CA VAL A 102 -35.27 -2.43 5.35
C VAL A 102 -34.85 -3.84 4.93
N LYS A 103 -35.80 -4.62 4.39
CA LYS A 103 -35.50 -5.93 3.84
C LYS A 103 -34.73 -5.79 2.52
N VAL A 104 -33.47 -6.21 2.50
CA VAL A 104 -32.61 -6.25 1.30
C VAL A 104 -32.80 -7.60 0.61
N SER A 105 -33.11 -7.59 -0.70
CA SER A 105 -33.28 -8.81 -1.49
C SER A 105 -31.95 -9.55 -1.67
N ASP A 106 -32.03 -10.86 -1.91
CA ASP A 106 -30.84 -11.69 -2.10
C ASP A 106 -30.07 -11.29 -3.36
N ASP A 107 -30.75 -10.85 -4.43
CA ASP A 107 -30.11 -10.33 -5.64
C ASP A 107 -29.25 -9.09 -5.34
N MET A 108 -29.75 -8.17 -4.50
CA MET A 108 -29.00 -6.98 -4.12
C MET A 108 -27.83 -7.31 -3.21
N ARG A 109 -27.97 -8.33 -2.35
CA ARG A 109 -26.85 -8.84 -1.55
C ARG A 109 -25.76 -9.45 -2.43
N ALA A 110 -26.15 -10.29 -3.40
CA ALA A 110 -25.24 -10.90 -4.36
C ALA A 110 -24.49 -9.83 -5.17
N LYS A 111 -25.19 -8.78 -5.61
CA LYS A 111 -24.60 -7.67 -6.36
C LYS A 111 -23.63 -6.87 -5.52
N ALA A 112 -23.94 -6.61 -4.25
CA ALA A 112 -23.01 -5.95 -3.33
C ALA A 112 -21.73 -6.77 -3.12
N VAL A 113 -21.83 -8.10 -3.04
CA VAL A 113 -20.67 -9.00 -2.97
C VAL A 113 -19.85 -8.93 -4.26
N GLU A 114 -20.50 -8.88 -5.43
CA GLU A 114 -19.82 -8.72 -6.72
C GLU A 114 -19.03 -7.41 -6.75
N PHE A 115 -19.65 -6.28 -6.39
CA PHE A 115 -18.96 -4.99 -6.29
C PHE A 115 -17.78 -5.02 -5.32
N SER A 116 -17.96 -5.67 -4.17
CA SER A 116 -16.85 -5.82 -3.20
C SER A 116 -15.69 -6.64 -3.76
N LYS A 117 -15.97 -7.69 -4.56
CA LYS A 117 -14.93 -8.47 -5.26
C LYS A 117 -14.18 -7.66 -6.31
N GLU A 118 -14.84 -6.65 -6.90
CA GLU A 118 -14.23 -5.70 -7.82
C GLU A 118 -13.46 -4.56 -7.13
N GLY A 119 -13.36 -4.59 -5.80
CA GLY A 119 -12.69 -3.54 -5.03
C GLY A 119 -13.52 -2.28 -4.80
N LYS A 120 -14.84 -2.35 -5.01
CA LYS A 120 -15.76 -1.23 -4.81
C LYS A 120 -16.48 -1.34 -3.48
N THR A 121 -16.74 -0.23 -2.82
CA THR A 121 -17.50 -0.16 -1.56
C THR A 121 -18.97 0.07 -1.85
N PRO A 122 -19.86 -0.92 -1.65
CA PRO A 122 -21.28 -0.78 -1.89
C PRO A 122 -21.93 0.00 -0.74
N LEU A 123 -22.59 1.11 -1.07
CA LEU A 123 -23.41 1.92 -0.18
C LEU A 123 -24.90 1.73 -0.53
N PHE A 124 -25.70 1.37 0.46
CA PHE A 124 -27.13 1.14 0.32
C PHE A 124 -27.88 2.40 0.70
N PHE A 125 -28.89 2.76 -0.09
CA PHE A 125 -29.77 3.90 0.15
C PHE A 125 -31.20 3.43 0.25
N ALA A 126 -31.88 3.80 1.33
CA ALA A 126 -33.28 3.49 1.57
C ALA A 126 -34.05 4.77 1.91
N ALA A 127 -35.31 4.84 1.46
CA ALA A 127 -36.25 5.88 1.80
C ALA A 127 -37.42 5.25 2.56
N ASP A 128 -37.68 5.72 3.76
CA ASP A 128 -38.61 5.14 4.72
C ASP A 128 -38.34 3.64 4.90
N ASP A 129 -39.24 2.75 4.46
CA ASP A 129 -39.14 1.29 4.58
C ASP A 129 -38.77 0.59 3.25
N ARG A 130 -38.28 1.33 2.25
CA ARG A 130 -37.97 0.80 0.92
C ARG A 130 -36.54 1.06 0.53
N LEU A 131 -35.89 0.03 0.03
CA LEU A 131 -34.56 0.17 -0.55
C LEU A 131 -34.66 0.91 -1.90
N CYS A 132 -33.93 2.02 -2.05
CA CYS A 132 -33.85 2.78 -3.28
C CYS A 132 -32.82 2.20 -4.24
N GLY A 133 -31.71 1.70 -3.74
CA GLY A 133 -30.66 1.10 -4.56
C GLY A 133 -29.32 1.03 -3.87
N ILE A 134 -28.30 0.64 -4.65
CA ILE A 134 -26.90 0.57 -4.25
C ILE A 134 -26.10 1.53 -5.13
N ILE A 135 -25.21 2.29 -4.50
CA ILE A 135 -24.13 3.03 -5.16
C ILE A 135 -22.83 2.36 -4.75
N ALA A 136 -22.06 1.87 -5.71
CA ALA A 136 -20.74 1.33 -5.45
C ALA A 136 -19.71 2.42 -5.71
N VAL A 137 -19.00 2.81 -4.66
CA VAL A 137 -17.92 3.80 -4.72
C VAL A 137 -16.61 3.04 -4.76
N ALA A 138 -15.75 3.36 -5.72
CA ALA A 138 -14.40 2.83 -5.80
C ALA A 138 -13.41 3.96 -5.60
N ASP A 139 -12.35 3.69 -4.83
CA ASP A 139 -11.17 4.53 -4.87
C ASP A 139 -10.49 4.30 -6.22
N THR A 140 -10.43 5.36 -7.01
CA THR A 140 -9.75 5.28 -8.30
C THR A 140 -8.25 5.39 -8.09
N ILE A 141 -7.54 4.46 -8.71
CA ILE A 141 -6.09 4.59 -8.84
C ILE A 141 -5.81 5.86 -9.63
N LYS A 142 -4.90 6.70 -9.15
CA LYS A 142 -4.42 7.87 -9.92
C LYS A 142 -3.89 7.38 -11.26
N GLU A 143 -4.23 8.07 -12.33
CA GLU A 143 -3.89 7.70 -13.72
C GLU A 143 -2.39 7.45 -13.93
N ASP A 144 -1.54 8.15 -13.17
CA ASP A 144 -0.10 8.04 -13.24
C ASP A 144 0.48 6.83 -12.48
N SER A 145 -0.30 6.20 -11.58
CA SER A 145 0.21 5.16 -10.67
C SER A 145 0.66 3.88 -11.38
N PRO A 146 -0.08 3.30 -12.36
CA PRO A 146 0.38 2.11 -13.06
C PRO A 146 1.68 2.35 -13.83
N GLU A 147 1.80 3.53 -14.45
CA GLU A 147 3.01 3.91 -15.18
C GLU A 147 4.20 4.11 -14.23
N ALA A 148 4.00 4.75 -13.09
CA ALA A 148 5.03 4.94 -12.07
C ALA A 148 5.53 3.59 -11.53
N VAL A 149 4.62 2.67 -11.20
CA VAL A 149 4.95 1.31 -10.75
C VAL A 149 5.74 0.56 -11.83
N ARG A 150 5.30 0.62 -13.09
CA ARG A 150 6.00 0.01 -14.22
C ARG A 150 7.44 0.53 -14.36
N GLN A 151 7.64 1.85 -14.22
CA GLN A 151 8.97 2.47 -14.30
C GLN A 151 9.87 2.03 -13.14
N LEU A 152 9.36 1.99 -11.91
CA LEU A 152 10.13 1.50 -10.75
C LEU A 152 10.56 0.04 -10.94
N LYS A 153 9.65 -0.82 -11.40
CA LYS A 153 9.97 -2.23 -11.71
C LYS A 153 11.03 -2.35 -12.81
N ASN A 154 10.97 -1.52 -13.85
CA ASN A 154 12.00 -1.48 -14.91
C ASN A 154 13.37 -1.06 -14.36
N MET A 155 13.41 -0.22 -13.31
CA MET A 155 14.65 0.13 -12.60
C MET A 155 15.18 -0.99 -11.69
N GLY A 156 14.48 -2.15 -11.62
CA GLY A 156 14.81 -3.27 -10.74
C GLY A 156 14.38 -3.07 -9.28
N ILE A 157 13.43 -2.19 -9.02
CA ILE A 157 12.88 -1.93 -7.70
C ILE A 157 11.60 -2.75 -7.53
N ARG A 158 11.54 -3.59 -6.48
CA ARG A 158 10.33 -4.30 -6.09
C ARG A 158 9.34 -3.32 -5.48
N VAL A 159 8.11 -3.34 -5.96
CA VAL A 159 7.05 -2.43 -5.51
C VAL A 159 6.03 -3.18 -4.67
N VAL A 160 5.90 -2.79 -3.41
CA VAL A 160 4.96 -3.38 -2.45
C VAL A 160 3.91 -2.36 -2.08
N MET A 161 2.64 -2.71 -2.21
CA MET A 161 1.52 -1.88 -1.75
C MET A 161 1.16 -2.24 -0.31
N LEU A 162 1.14 -1.24 0.56
CA LEU A 162 0.80 -1.38 1.98
C LEU A 162 -0.44 -0.56 2.29
N THR A 163 -1.54 -1.21 2.67
CA THR A 163 -2.83 -0.55 2.90
C THR A 163 -3.58 -1.10 4.13
N GLY A 164 -4.43 -0.25 4.71
CA GLY A 164 -5.40 -0.64 5.74
C GLY A 164 -6.68 -1.28 5.21
N ASP A 165 -6.88 -1.26 3.89
CA ASP A 165 -8.06 -1.82 3.26
C ASP A 165 -8.15 -3.33 3.42
N ASN A 166 -9.35 -3.87 3.22
CA ASN A 166 -9.56 -5.32 3.22
C ASN A 166 -8.79 -5.99 2.06
N GLU A 167 -8.46 -7.26 2.23
CA GLU A 167 -7.62 -8.02 1.32
C GLU A 167 -8.17 -8.08 -0.12
N GLN A 168 -9.49 -8.16 -0.28
CA GLN A 168 -10.13 -8.27 -1.61
C GLN A 168 -9.97 -6.95 -2.39
N THR A 169 -10.28 -5.82 -1.77
CA THR A 169 -10.11 -4.48 -2.35
C THR A 169 -8.63 -4.20 -2.65
N ALA A 170 -7.75 -4.46 -1.69
CA ALA A 170 -6.32 -4.24 -1.83
C ALA A 170 -5.72 -5.04 -3.00
N ASN A 171 -6.08 -6.32 -3.13
CA ASN A 171 -5.61 -7.15 -4.24
C ASN A 171 -6.14 -6.70 -5.60
N ALA A 172 -7.39 -6.23 -5.69
CA ALA A 172 -7.96 -5.69 -6.92
C ALA A 172 -7.19 -4.43 -7.36
N ILE A 173 -6.96 -3.48 -6.44
CA ILE A 173 -6.20 -2.25 -6.68
C ILE A 173 -4.74 -2.56 -7.01
N GLY A 174 -4.10 -3.45 -6.26
CA GLY A 174 -2.72 -3.85 -6.49
C GLY A 174 -2.49 -4.48 -7.87
N LYS A 175 -3.45 -5.29 -8.33
CA LYS A 175 -3.44 -5.86 -9.68
C LYS A 175 -3.57 -4.80 -10.77
N GLN A 176 -4.45 -3.81 -10.58
CA GLN A 176 -4.60 -2.68 -11.51
C GLN A 176 -3.34 -1.80 -11.53
N ALA A 177 -2.75 -1.52 -10.36
CA ALA A 177 -1.50 -0.76 -10.25
C ALA A 177 -0.29 -1.53 -10.77
N GLY A 178 -0.36 -2.87 -10.84
CA GLY A 178 0.72 -3.74 -11.30
C GLY A 178 1.85 -3.91 -10.30
N VAL A 179 1.59 -3.77 -9.00
CA VAL A 179 2.59 -3.98 -7.93
C VAL A 179 3.04 -5.44 -7.84
N ASP A 180 4.17 -5.70 -7.19
CA ASP A 180 4.73 -7.06 -7.05
C ASP A 180 4.09 -7.80 -5.87
N GLU A 181 3.68 -7.07 -4.83
CA GLU A 181 3.10 -7.62 -3.62
C GLU A 181 2.11 -6.65 -3.00
N VAL A 182 1.08 -7.20 -2.35
CA VAL A 182 0.07 -6.43 -1.61
C VAL A 182 0.04 -6.92 -0.17
N ILE A 183 0.17 -6.00 0.78
CA ILE A 183 0.02 -6.25 2.21
C ILE A 183 -1.18 -5.44 2.69
N ALA A 184 -2.29 -6.14 2.90
CA ALA A 184 -3.59 -5.56 3.22
C ALA A 184 -3.90 -5.63 4.73
N GLY A 185 -4.92 -4.89 5.17
CA GLY A 185 -5.45 -4.95 6.54
C GLY A 185 -4.49 -4.43 7.61
N VAL A 186 -3.51 -3.61 7.23
CA VAL A 186 -2.49 -3.12 8.17
C VAL A 186 -2.99 -1.84 8.83
N LEU A 187 -3.21 -1.91 10.14
CA LEU A 187 -3.53 -0.74 10.94
C LEU A 187 -2.37 0.29 10.91
N PRO A 188 -2.64 1.58 11.16
CA PRO A 188 -1.62 2.62 11.15
C PRO A 188 -0.38 2.25 11.97
N ASP A 189 -0.56 1.77 13.20
CA ASP A 189 0.54 1.36 14.10
C ASP A 189 1.29 0.10 13.61
N GLY A 190 0.66 -0.71 12.75
CA GLY A 190 1.26 -1.90 12.18
C GLY A 190 2.16 -1.63 10.98
N LYS A 191 2.02 -0.49 10.31
CA LYS A 191 2.81 -0.15 9.11
C LYS A 191 4.31 -0.14 9.39
N GLU A 192 4.73 0.42 10.52
CA GLU A 192 6.14 0.45 10.96
C GLU A 192 6.71 -0.96 11.10
N ALA A 193 5.94 -1.90 11.68
CA ALA A 193 6.39 -3.28 11.85
C ALA A 193 6.58 -4.02 10.51
N VAL A 194 5.73 -3.72 9.52
CA VAL A 194 5.90 -4.24 8.15
C VAL A 194 7.17 -3.70 7.51
N ILE A 195 7.43 -2.39 7.60
CA ILE A 195 8.68 -1.79 7.09
C ILE A 195 9.89 -2.47 7.74
N ARG A 196 9.86 -2.73 9.05
CA ARG A 196 10.93 -3.44 9.76
C ARG A 196 11.17 -4.85 9.22
N LYS A 197 10.11 -5.58 8.84
CA LYS A 197 10.24 -6.90 8.20
C LYS A 197 10.85 -6.79 6.80
N LEU A 198 10.39 -5.85 5.99
CA LEU A 198 10.91 -5.64 4.64
C LEU A 198 12.38 -5.21 4.65
N LYS A 199 12.83 -4.42 5.62
CA LYS A 199 14.26 -4.02 5.79
C LYS A 199 15.19 -5.22 6.01
N LYS A 200 14.70 -6.35 6.51
CA LYS A 200 15.53 -7.58 6.61
C LYS A 200 15.82 -8.19 5.23
N GLN A 201 15.00 -7.89 4.22
CA GLN A 201 15.14 -8.40 2.85
C GLN A 201 15.97 -7.47 1.95
N GLY A 202 16.11 -6.19 2.31
CA GLY A 202 16.83 -5.20 1.53
C GLY A 202 16.57 -3.77 2.00
N ARG A 203 17.09 -2.79 1.27
CA ARG A 203 16.82 -1.38 1.54
C ARG A 203 15.39 -1.03 1.13
N VAL A 204 14.68 -0.30 1.97
CA VAL A 204 13.27 0.07 1.81
C VAL A 204 13.11 1.57 1.72
N ALA A 205 12.47 2.03 0.64
CA ALA A 205 11.91 3.36 0.55
C ALA A 205 10.41 3.29 0.85
N MET A 206 9.91 4.08 1.79
CA MET A 206 8.49 4.23 2.08
C MET A 206 7.97 5.49 1.39
N VAL A 207 6.85 5.35 0.69
CA VAL A 207 6.16 6.46 0.04
C VAL A 207 4.79 6.61 0.68
N GLY A 208 4.47 7.80 1.17
CA GLY A 208 3.20 8.07 1.85
C GLY A 208 2.81 9.55 1.77
N ASP A 209 1.56 9.86 2.10
CA ASP A 209 1.00 11.22 2.03
C ASP A 209 0.32 11.68 3.32
N GLY A 210 0.16 10.78 4.30
CA GLY A 210 -0.65 11.01 5.49
C GLY A 210 0.11 11.03 6.82
N ILE A 211 -0.55 11.60 7.84
CA ILE A 211 -0.07 11.59 9.24
C ILE A 211 0.15 10.15 9.73
N ASN A 212 -0.71 9.24 9.30
CA ASN A 212 -0.67 7.83 9.68
C ASN A 212 0.54 7.07 9.12
N ASP A 213 1.24 7.65 8.14
CA ASP A 213 2.42 7.06 7.52
C ASP A 213 3.73 7.55 8.14
N ALA A 214 3.72 8.59 8.98
CA ALA A 214 4.90 9.20 9.57
C ALA A 214 5.80 8.19 10.32
N PRO A 215 5.30 7.27 11.15
CA PRO A 215 6.14 6.25 11.79
C PRO A 215 6.80 5.31 10.79
N ALA A 216 6.11 4.96 9.70
CA ALA A 216 6.63 4.10 8.65
C ALA A 216 7.65 4.84 7.76
N LEU A 217 7.42 6.12 7.45
CA LEU A 217 8.35 7.00 6.72
C LEU A 217 9.68 7.10 7.48
N THR A 218 9.63 7.45 8.77
CA THR A 218 10.82 7.56 9.62
C THR A 218 11.55 6.22 9.78
N ARG A 219 10.82 5.09 9.76
CA ARG A 219 11.43 3.77 9.94
C ARG A 219 12.13 3.23 8.70
N ALA A 220 11.71 3.64 7.52
CA ALA A 220 12.30 3.24 6.25
C ALA A 220 13.80 3.64 6.16
N ASP A 221 14.51 3.16 5.14
CA ASP A 221 15.86 3.64 4.84
C ASP A 221 15.79 4.96 4.06
N MET A 222 14.62 5.27 3.49
CA MET A 222 14.29 6.54 2.87
C MET A 222 12.78 6.75 2.97
N GLY A 223 12.34 7.82 3.61
CA GLY A 223 10.96 8.29 3.64
C GLY A 223 10.71 9.30 2.53
N ILE A 224 9.66 9.10 1.74
CA ILE A 224 9.25 9.99 0.65
C ILE A 224 7.81 10.43 0.89
N ALA A 225 7.59 11.69 1.19
CA ALA A 225 6.26 12.29 1.27
C ALA A 225 5.80 12.77 -0.11
N ILE A 226 4.52 12.52 -0.46
CA ILE A 226 3.92 12.93 -1.73
C ILE A 226 2.83 13.97 -1.49
N GLY A 227 2.87 15.05 -2.28
CA GLY A 227 1.86 16.13 -2.25
C GLY A 227 2.09 17.13 -1.12
N ALA A 228 1.14 18.05 -0.95
CA ALA A 228 1.10 18.92 0.22
C ALA A 228 0.60 18.11 1.43
N GLY A 229 1.37 17.06 1.79
CA GLY A 229 1.08 16.21 2.95
C GLY A 229 0.94 17.04 4.23
N SER A 230 0.44 16.43 5.30
CA SER A 230 0.43 17.08 6.61
C SER A 230 1.84 17.48 7.00
N ASP A 231 1.99 18.57 7.76
CA ASP A 231 3.30 19.02 8.27
C ASP A 231 4.05 17.88 8.95
N VAL A 232 3.34 16.99 9.63
CA VAL A 232 3.90 15.79 10.29
C VAL A 232 4.52 14.80 9.30
N ALA A 233 3.91 14.58 8.13
CA ALA A 233 4.47 13.69 7.11
C ALA A 233 5.69 14.34 6.43
N ILE A 234 5.67 15.65 6.26
CA ILE A 234 6.80 16.43 5.73
C ILE A 234 7.99 16.35 6.67
N ASP A 235 7.78 16.50 7.97
CA ASP A 235 8.84 16.43 8.99
C ASP A 235 9.42 15.00 9.15
N ALA A 236 8.63 13.97 8.84
CA ALA A 236 9.03 12.58 8.95
C ALA A 236 9.74 12.03 7.70
N ALA A 237 9.75 12.76 6.59
CA ALA A 237 10.27 12.30 5.31
C ALA A 237 11.66 12.88 5.00
N ASP A 238 12.51 12.06 4.37
CA ASP A 238 13.82 12.52 3.85
C ASP A 238 13.68 13.31 2.54
N VAL A 239 12.61 13.02 1.77
CA VAL A 239 12.31 13.64 0.48
C VAL A 239 10.84 14.03 0.43
N VAL A 240 10.56 15.27 0.03
CA VAL A 240 9.19 15.78 -0.15
C VAL A 240 8.94 16.07 -1.62
N LEU A 241 7.96 15.39 -2.21
CA LEU A 241 7.49 15.60 -3.58
C LEU A 241 6.26 16.50 -3.55
N MET A 242 6.40 17.73 -4.01
CA MET A 242 5.38 18.78 -3.88
C MET A 242 4.08 18.49 -4.61
N LYS A 243 4.10 17.62 -5.62
CA LYS A 243 2.90 17.24 -6.37
C LYS A 243 2.39 15.89 -5.90
N SER A 244 1.06 15.75 -5.80
CA SER A 244 0.43 14.49 -5.41
C SER A 244 0.38 13.49 -6.59
N ARG A 245 1.56 13.16 -7.17
CA ARG A 245 1.71 12.26 -8.33
C ARG A 245 2.77 11.21 -8.05
N LEU A 246 2.39 9.95 -8.22
CA LEU A 246 3.33 8.84 -7.99
C LEU A 246 4.48 8.80 -9.01
N ILE A 247 4.25 9.34 -10.22
CA ILE A 247 5.28 9.40 -11.26
C ILE A 247 6.50 10.26 -10.89
N ASP A 248 6.36 11.12 -9.90
CA ASP A 248 7.47 11.95 -9.40
C ASP A 248 8.47 11.10 -8.58
N VAL A 249 8.07 9.92 -8.07
CA VAL A 249 8.98 9.00 -7.34
C VAL A 249 10.05 8.41 -8.26
N PRO A 250 9.73 7.75 -9.40
CA PRO A 250 10.75 7.29 -10.33
C PRO A 250 11.58 8.46 -10.91
N ALA A 251 11.00 9.65 -11.07
CA ALA A 251 11.73 10.84 -11.49
C ALA A 251 12.78 11.27 -10.46
N ALA A 252 12.44 11.26 -9.17
CA ALA A 252 13.39 11.53 -8.07
C ALA A 252 14.53 10.51 -8.02
N VAL A 253 14.24 9.21 -8.23
CA VAL A 253 15.26 8.16 -8.31
C VAL A 253 16.22 8.40 -9.48
N ARG A 254 15.72 8.82 -10.65
CA ARG A 254 16.58 9.18 -11.80
C ARG A 254 17.48 10.36 -11.50
N LEU A 255 16.90 11.41 -10.92
CA LEU A 255 17.66 12.59 -10.55
C LEU A 255 18.78 12.25 -9.56
N SER A 256 18.48 11.46 -8.52
CA SER A 256 19.46 11.00 -7.54
C SER A 256 20.60 10.21 -8.21
N ARG A 257 20.28 9.26 -9.10
CA ARG A 257 21.29 8.49 -9.85
C ARG A 257 22.15 9.36 -10.76
N ALA A 258 21.54 10.33 -11.46
CA ALA A 258 22.27 11.28 -12.30
C ALA A 258 23.22 12.17 -11.47
N THR A 259 22.75 12.64 -10.31
CA THR A 259 23.55 13.43 -9.36
C THR A 259 24.73 12.65 -8.84
N LEU A 260 24.54 11.39 -8.40
CA LEU A 260 25.63 10.53 -7.97
C LEU A 260 26.66 10.28 -9.06
N THR A 261 26.21 10.04 -10.29
CA THR A 261 27.13 9.88 -11.46
C THR A 261 27.95 11.15 -11.66
N ASN A 262 27.29 12.31 -11.62
CA ASN A 262 27.96 13.59 -11.79
C ASN A 262 29.01 13.85 -10.67
N ILE A 263 28.67 13.50 -9.41
CA ILE A 263 29.61 13.60 -8.29
C ILE A 263 30.84 12.69 -8.51
N HIS A 264 30.62 11.44 -8.94
CA HIS A 264 31.71 10.51 -9.21
C HIS A 264 32.62 10.99 -10.36
N GLU A 265 32.01 11.53 -11.43
CA GLU A 265 32.77 12.13 -12.54
C GLU A 265 33.63 13.30 -12.05
N ASN A 266 33.04 14.19 -11.25
CA ASN A 266 33.77 15.35 -10.71
C ASN A 266 34.93 14.92 -9.80
N LEU A 267 34.69 13.94 -8.90
CA LEU A 267 35.75 13.40 -8.05
C LEU A 267 36.85 12.72 -8.85
N PHE A 268 36.49 11.91 -9.84
CA PHE A 268 37.47 11.26 -10.70
C PHE A 268 38.39 12.28 -11.38
N TRP A 269 37.86 13.31 -12.00
CA TRP A 269 38.65 14.35 -12.64
C TRP A 269 39.49 15.15 -11.63
N ALA A 270 38.90 15.48 -10.47
CA ALA A 270 39.62 16.17 -9.41
C ALA A 270 40.83 15.40 -8.90
N PHE A 271 40.74 14.09 -8.74
CA PHE A 271 41.87 13.27 -8.36
C PHE A 271 42.83 13.05 -9.50
N PHE A 272 42.35 12.82 -10.69
CA PHE A 272 43.18 12.46 -11.86
C PHE A 272 44.21 13.53 -12.18
N TYR A 273 43.81 14.80 -12.29
CA TYR A 273 44.80 15.86 -12.56
C TYR A 273 45.75 16.11 -11.40
N ASN A 274 45.33 15.90 -10.16
CA ASN A 274 46.20 16.02 -8.99
C ASN A 274 47.25 14.89 -8.95
N VAL A 275 46.88 13.66 -9.24
CA VAL A 275 47.80 12.51 -9.34
C VAL A 275 48.91 12.77 -10.37
N ILE A 276 48.63 13.46 -11.47
CA ILE A 276 49.63 13.84 -12.46
C ILE A 276 50.36 15.11 -12.06
N GLY A 277 49.66 16.12 -11.58
CA GLY A 277 50.17 17.46 -11.31
C GLY A 277 51.10 17.51 -10.11
N ILE A 278 50.84 16.78 -9.02
CA ILE A 278 51.66 16.79 -7.81
C ILE A 278 53.04 16.21 -8.08
N PRO A 279 53.23 15.03 -8.70
CA PRO A 279 54.56 14.53 -9.03
C PRO A 279 55.31 15.44 -9.99
N LEU A 280 54.63 16.06 -10.95
CA LEU A 280 55.22 16.99 -11.90
C LEU A 280 55.70 18.27 -11.15
N ALA A 281 54.88 18.80 -10.25
CA ALA A 281 55.28 19.94 -9.43
C ALA A 281 56.44 19.64 -8.46
N ALA A 282 56.46 18.43 -7.92
CA ALA A 282 57.56 17.93 -7.08
C ALA A 282 58.86 17.68 -7.85
N GLY A 283 58.87 17.81 -9.17
CA GLY A 283 60.05 17.65 -10.00
C GLY A 283 60.45 16.18 -10.26
N LEU A 284 59.56 15.21 -10.05
CA LEU A 284 59.85 13.78 -10.23
C LEU A 284 60.37 13.47 -11.66
N TRP A 285 59.89 14.19 -12.66
CA TRP A 285 60.24 14.01 -14.07
C TRP A 285 61.44 14.85 -14.51
N TYR A 286 61.97 15.73 -13.60
CA TYR A 286 63.08 16.60 -13.93
C TYR A 286 64.37 15.84 -14.27
N PRO A 287 64.79 14.79 -13.51
CA PRO A 287 65.99 14.04 -13.80
C PRO A 287 65.96 13.29 -15.14
N LEU A 288 64.76 12.86 -15.58
CA LEU A 288 64.56 12.05 -16.79
C LEU A 288 64.28 12.88 -18.06
N LEU A 289 63.49 13.96 -17.91
CA LEU A 289 62.94 14.73 -19.04
C LEU A 289 63.30 16.21 -19.01
N GLY A 290 63.95 16.69 -17.94
CA GLY A 290 64.26 18.10 -17.75
C GLY A 290 63.00 19.01 -17.55
N TRP A 291 61.85 18.43 -17.30
CA TRP A 291 60.61 19.16 -17.17
C TRP A 291 60.42 19.76 -15.79
N LYS A 292 60.20 21.11 -15.77
CA LYS A 292 59.80 21.86 -14.57
C LYS A 292 58.43 22.42 -14.78
N LEU A 293 57.53 22.26 -13.77
CA LEU A 293 56.24 22.92 -13.76
C LEU A 293 56.43 24.41 -13.55
N ASN A 294 56.01 25.24 -14.50
CA ASN A 294 55.90 26.67 -14.30
C ASN A 294 54.68 26.96 -13.39
N PRO A 295 54.80 27.77 -12.30
CA PRO A 295 53.71 28.11 -11.42
C PRO A 295 52.46 28.65 -12.11
N MET A 296 52.63 29.35 -13.23
CA MET A 296 51.48 29.83 -14.06
C MET A 296 50.64 28.70 -14.61
N PHE A 297 51.22 27.60 -15.06
CA PHE A 297 50.48 26.42 -15.53
C PHE A 297 49.77 25.73 -14.38
N GLY A 298 50.32 25.71 -13.19
CA GLY A 298 49.65 25.21 -11.99
C GLY A 298 48.39 26.02 -11.66
N ALA A 299 48.50 27.34 -11.65
CA ALA A 299 47.34 28.23 -11.42
C ALA A 299 46.26 28.10 -12.51
N ALA A 300 46.69 28.02 -13.77
CA ALA A 300 45.78 27.82 -14.89
C ALA A 300 45.01 26.45 -14.79
N ALA A 301 45.73 25.39 -14.41
CA ALA A 301 45.13 24.06 -14.22
C ALA A 301 44.07 24.06 -13.09
N MET A 302 44.33 24.74 -11.98
CA MET A 302 43.37 24.91 -10.88
C MET A 302 42.10 25.63 -11.35
N SER A 303 42.25 26.76 -12.08
CA SER A 303 41.10 27.50 -12.64
C SER A 303 40.29 26.68 -13.63
N LEU A 304 40.98 25.94 -14.50
CA LEU A 304 40.32 25.06 -15.49
C LEU A 304 39.56 23.93 -14.80
N SER A 305 40.13 23.35 -13.74
CA SER A 305 39.47 22.31 -12.94
C SER A 305 38.15 22.81 -12.35
N SER A 306 38.15 23.99 -11.73
CA SER A 306 36.92 24.59 -11.20
C SER A 306 35.87 24.83 -12.28
N PHE A 307 36.31 25.33 -13.43
CA PHE A 307 35.43 25.51 -14.59
C PHE A 307 34.81 24.19 -15.07
N CYS A 308 35.60 23.13 -15.16
CA CYS A 308 35.11 21.79 -15.57
C CYS A 308 34.09 21.24 -14.57
N VAL A 309 34.33 21.34 -13.27
CA VAL A 309 33.38 20.90 -12.24
C VAL A 309 32.05 21.63 -12.33
N VAL A 310 32.08 22.97 -12.44
CA VAL A 310 30.86 23.78 -12.58
C VAL A 310 30.11 23.42 -13.87
N THR A 311 30.82 23.32 -14.99
CA THR A 311 30.21 22.95 -16.27
C THR A 311 29.58 21.58 -16.24
N ASN A 312 30.25 20.61 -15.60
CA ASN A 312 29.68 19.25 -15.43
C ASN A 312 28.45 19.28 -14.49
N ALA A 313 28.47 20.04 -13.42
CA ALA A 313 27.31 20.22 -12.54
C ALA A 313 26.11 20.82 -13.28
N LEU A 314 26.32 21.79 -14.16
CA LEU A 314 25.27 22.38 -14.99
C LEU A 314 24.60 21.37 -15.95
N ARG A 315 25.27 20.28 -16.32
CA ARG A 315 24.68 19.20 -17.14
C ARG A 315 23.47 18.57 -16.45
N LEU A 316 23.36 18.62 -15.12
CA LEU A 316 22.18 18.12 -14.41
C LEU A 316 20.89 18.84 -14.83
N ASN A 317 20.98 20.11 -15.23
CA ASN A 317 19.82 20.86 -15.75
C ASN A 317 19.26 20.28 -17.06
N LEU A 318 20.07 19.51 -17.79
CA LEU A 318 19.68 18.85 -19.03
C LEU A 318 19.13 17.43 -18.77
N CYS A 319 19.09 16.97 -17.52
CA CYS A 319 18.61 15.65 -17.17
C CYS A 319 17.10 15.54 -17.38
N ARG A 320 16.68 14.61 -18.25
CA ARG A 320 15.25 14.34 -18.53
C ARG A 320 14.71 13.35 -17.50
N VAL A 321 14.35 13.85 -16.31
CA VAL A 321 13.92 13.03 -15.16
C VAL A 321 12.64 12.21 -15.41
N TYR A 322 11.80 12.61 -16.35
CA TYR A 322 10.56 11.92 -16.71
C TYR A 322 10.69 10.94 -17.89
N ASP A 323 11.86 10.88 -18.55
CA ASP A 323 12.09 9.99 -19.71
C ASP A 323 12.66 8.63 -19.25
N PRO A 324 11.89 7.51 -19.37
CA PRO A 324 12.33 6.20 -18.92
C PRO A 324 13.32 5.49 -19.86
N LYS A 325 13.61 6.07 -21.04
CA LYS A 325 14.41 5.40 -22.09
C LYS A 325 15.84 5.03 -21.67
N HIS A 326 16.38 5.72 -20.69
CA HIS A 326 17.76 5.54 -20.22
C HIS A 326 17.82 4.89 -18.82
N ASP A 327 16.73 4.30 -18.34
CA ASP A 327 16.72 3.61 -17.06
C ASP A 327 17.67 2.41 -17.08
N ARG A 328 18.71 2.46 -16.27
CA ARG A 328 19.55 1.30 -16.03
C ARG A 328 18.82 0.38 -15.06
N LYS A 329 18.57 -0.87 -15.45
CA LYS A 329 18.15 -1.91 -14.51
C LYS A 329 19.17 -1.94 -13.37
N ALA A 330 18.70 -1.88 -12.13
CA ALA A 330 19.58 -2.11 -11.01
C ALA A 330 20.25 -3.46 -11.20
N THR A 331 21.57 -3.48 -11.35
CA THR A 331 22.33 -4.73 -11.26
C THR A 331 22.10 -5.22 -9.83
N PRO A 332 21.56 -6.44 -9.64
CA PRO A 332 21.41 -6.98 -8.31
C PRO A 332 22.77 -6.89 -7.62
N ASP A 333 22.77 -6.27 -6.43
CA ASP A 333 23.99 -6.01 -5.68
C ASP A 333 24.79 -7.31 -5.58
N ARG A 334 25.99 -7.36 -6.12
CA ARG A 334 26.82 -8.58 -6.19
C ARG A 334 27.16 -9.10 -4.77
N LYS A 335 26.88 -8.30 -3.74
CA LYS A 335 27.04 -8.66 -2.33
C LYS A 335 25.84 -9.43 -1.77
N ASN A 336 24.67 -9.40 -2.43
CA ASN A 336 23.48 -10.20 -2.05
C ASN A 336 23.38 -11.54 -2.81
N LYS A 337 24.41 -11.95 -3.57
CA LYS A 337 24.48 -13.31 -4.13
C LYS A 337 24.69 -14.40 -3.08
N THR A 338 24.91 -14.04 -1.81
CA THR A 338 24.96 -15.01 -0.71
C THR A 338 23.66 -15.18 0.05
N ASN A 339 22.61 -14.39 -0.26
CA ASN A 339 21.27 -14.59 0.26
C ASN A 339 20.23 -14.59 -0.88
N LYS A 340 20.43 -15.42 -1.91
CA LYS A 340 19.28 -16.14 -2.42
C LYS A 340 18.87 -17.03 -1.23
N PRO A 341 17.58 -17.04 -0.83
CA PRO A 341 17.09 -18.23 -0.19
C PRO A 341 17.47 -19.33 -1.18
N ASN A 342 18.29 -20.24 -0.77
CA ASN A 342 18.34 -21.53 -1.42
C ASN A 342 16.86 -21.93 -1.53
N GLU A 343 16.37 -22.09 -2.75
CA GLU A 343 15.30 -23.01 -3.08
C GLU A 343 15.87 -24.46 -2.96
N SER A 344 16.60 -24.72 -1.91
CA SER A 344 16.56 -25.95 -1.18
C SER A 344 15.50 -25.70 -0.12
N GLU A 345 14.30 -26.21 -0.37
CA GLU A 345 13.31 -26.55 0.61
C GLU A 345 13.94 -26.72 2.01
N GLU A 346 14.06 -25.65 2.81
CA GLU A 346 13.86 -25.79 4.23
C GLU A 346 12.37 -26.14 4.33
N LYS A 347 12.08 -27.42 4.20
CA LYS A 347 10.95 -28.03 4.84
C LYS A 347 11.04 -27.58 6.29
N SER A 348 10.35 -26.49 6.63
CA SER A 348 9.97 -26.26 8.01
C SER A 348 9.17 -27.52 8.38
N MET A 349 9.81 -28.47 9.07
CA MET A 349 9.14 -29.63 9.60
C MET A 349 8.21 -29.10 10.67
N THR A 350 6.93 -29.02 10.36
CA THR A 350 5.90 -28.75 11.35
C THR A 350 5.42 -30.08 11.87
N LYS A 351 5.49 -30.30 13.20
CA LYS A 351 4.92 -31.44 13.87
C LYS A 351 3.71 -31.02 14.69
N THR A 352 2.63 -31.74 14.56
CA THR A 352 1.40 -31.49 15.34
C THR A 352 1.29 -32.53 16.44
N MET A 353 1.19 -32.09 17.69
CA MET A 353 1.02 -32.97 18.85
C MET A 353 -0.38 -32.80 19.42
N ASN A 354 -1.03 -33.92 19.76
CA ASN A 354 -2.26 -33.93 20.52
C ASN A 354 -1.93 -34.09 22.02
N ILE A 355 -2.41 -33.16 22.84
CA ILE A 355 -2.08 -33.06 24.26
C ILE A 355 -3.37 -33.11 25.09
N GLU A 356 -3.47 -34.06 25.99
CA GLU A 356 -4.56 -34.19 26.96
C GLU A 356 -4.19 -33.49 28.27
N GLY A 357 -5.18 -32.84 28.92
CA GLY A 357 -5.03 -32.25 30.26
C GLY A 357 -4.90 -30.71 30.26
N MET A 358 -4.84 -30.05 29.09
CA MET A 358 -4.87 -28.59 29.03
C MET A 358 -6.30 -28.06 29.20
N MET A 359 -6.57 -27.32 30.28
CA MET A 359 -7.91 -26.85 30.61
C MET A 359 -8.09 -25.32 30.49
N CYS A 360 -7.02 -24.54 30.28
CA CYS A 360 -7.10 -23.08 30.26
C CYS A 360 -5.88 -22.45 29.56
N GLY A 361 -5.97 -21.15 29.23
CA GLY A 361 -4.88 -20.42 28.59
C GLY A 361 -3.55 -20.35 29.39
N HIS A 362 -3.58 -20.62 30.70
CA HIS A 362 -2.36 -20.76 31.52
C HIS A 362 -1.60 -22.06 31.18
N CYS A 363 -2.34 -23.13 30.88
CA CYS A 363 -1.78 -24.40 30.44
C CYS A 363 -1.11 -24.25 29.05
N GLU A 364 -1.76 -23.53 28.14
CA GLU A 364 -1.16 -23.20 26.82
C GLU A 364 0.18 -22.49 26.97
N ALA A 365 0.22 -21.46 27.83
CA ALA A 365 1.43 -20.65 28.02
C ALA A 365 2.58 -21.47 28.62
N ARG A 366 2.29 -22.44 29.51
CA ARG A 366 3.30 -23.35 30.09
C ARG A 366 3.87 -24.29 29.03
N VAL A 367 3.00 -24.99 28.30
CA VAL A 367 3.41 -25.92 27.24
C VAL A 367 4.17 -25.19 26.13
N LYS A 368 3.68 -24.02 25.70
CA LYS A 368 4.34 -23.17 24.72
C LYS A 368 5.76 -22.80 25.15
N LYS A 369 5.91 -22.32 26.39
CA LYS A 369 7.21 -21.93 26.93
C LYS A 369 8.17 -23.10 27.05
N ALA A 370 7.70 -24.28 27.42
CA ALA A 370 8.51 -25.50 27.51
C ALA A 370 9.02 -25.95 26.13
N LEU A 371 8.15 -25.89 25.12
CA LEU A 371 8.50 -26.27 23.75
C LEU A 371 9.46 -25.24 23.10
N GLU A 372 9.22 -23.94 23.30
CA GLU A 372 10.09 -22.88 22.78
C GLU A 372 11.44 -22.78 23.51
N ALA A 373 11.61 -23.46 24.64
CA ALA A 373 12.91 -23.55 25.33
C ALA A 373 13.87 -24.56 24.67
N LEU A 374 13.39 -25.37 23.71
CA LEU A 374 14.21 -26.30 22.94
C LEU A 374 14.88 -25.55 21.78
N ASP A 375 16.20 -25.63 21.64
CA ASP A 375 16.96 -24.97 20.57
C ASP A 375 16.53 -25.37 19.16
N ALA A 376 15.88 -26.53 19.01
CA ALA A 376 15.36 -27.05 17.75
C ALA A 376 13.97 -26.51 17.37
N VAL A 377 13.30 -25.79 18.26
CA VAL A 377 11.95 -25.26 18.06
C VAL A 377 12.03 -23.77 17.76
N SER A 378 11.54 -23.35 16.60
CA SER A 378 11.50 -21.93 16.23
C SER A 378 10.24 -21.23 16.70
N GLU A 379 9.09 -21.94 16.73
CA GLU A 379 7.80 -21.41 17.18
C GLU A 379 6.89 -22.56 17.60
N ALA A 380 6.08 -22.36 18.65
CA ALA A 380 5.05 -23.30 19.08
C ALA A 380 3.69 -22.61 19.20
N ALA A 381 2.68 -23.08 18.45
CA ALA A 381 1.30 -22.64 18.56
C ALA A 381 0.52 -23.71 19.34
N VAL A 382 0.09 -23.38 20.57
CA VAL A 382 -0.63 -24.29 21.47
C VAL A 382 -2.06 -23.80 21.66
N SER A 383 -3.04 -24.71 21.61
CA SER A 383 -4.45 -24.40 21.85
C SER A 383 -5.08 -25.41 22.80
N HIS A 384 -5.62 -24.95 23.92
CA HIS A 384 -6.34 -25.79 24.89
C HIS A 384 -7.73 -26.19 24.40
N GLU A 385 -8.36 -25.35 23.53
CA GLU A 385 -9.69 -25.62 22.98
C GLU A 385 -9.67 -26.83 22.04
N SER A 386 -8.61 -26.96 21.22
CA SER A 386 -8.42 -28.07 20.30
C SER A 386 -7.58 -29.23 20.89
N GLY A 387 -6.93 -29.00 22.04
CA GLY A 387 -6.01 -29.97 22.65
C GLY A 387 -4.75 -30.24 21.79
N THR A 388 -4.32 -29.26 20.99
CA THR A 388 -3.23 -29.45 20.02
C THR A 388 -2.10 -28.45 20.23
N ALA A 389 -0.87 -28.87 19.92
CA ALA A 389 0.30 -28.01 19.79
C ALA A 389 0.94 -28.25 18.42
N VAL A 390 1.07 -27.19 17.62
CA VAL A 390 1.78 -27.18 16.34
C VAL A 390 3.16 -26.58 16.57
N VAL A 391 4.19 -27.35 16.32
CA VAL A 391 5.59 -26.98 16.56
C VAL A 391 6.32 -26.85 15.25
N THR A 392 6.90 -25.68 14.99
CA THR A 392 7.76 -25.43 13.83
C THR A 392 9.22 -25.67 14.24
N LEU A 393 9.88 -26.60 13.59
CA LEU A 393 11.23 -27.02 13.90
C LEU A 393 12.26 -26.29 13.03
N SER A 394 13.33 -25.82 13.66
CA SER A 394 14.53 -25.26 13.00
C SER A 394 15.60 -26.32 12.70
N SER A 395 15.56 -27.45 13.41
CA SER A 395 16.43 -28.61 13.20
C SER A 395 15.69 -29.90 13.57
N ASP A 396 16.17 -31.02 13.09
CA ASP A 396 15.53 -32.31 13.36
C ASP A 396 15.62 -32.67 14.86
N ILE A 397 14.49 -33.00 15.46
CA ILE A 397 14.33 -33.41 16.85
C ILE A 397 13.46 -34.64 16.93
N SER A 398 13.83 -35.61 17.81
CA SER A 398 13.06 -36.83 17.99
C SER A 398 11.72 -36.57 18.68
N ASP A 399 10.71 -37.33 18.28
CA ASP A 399 9.35 -37.23 18.85
C ASP A 399 9.33 -37.54 20.35
N GLU A 400 10.24 -38.42 20.80
CA GLU A 400 10.41 -38.78 22.21
C GLU A 400 10.80 -37.55 23.03
N LYS A 401 11.71 -36.70 22.52
CA LYS A 401 12.17 -35.51 23.24
C LYS A 401 11.12 -34.41 23.32
N LEU A 402 10.32 -34.24 22.27
CA LEU A 402 9.16 -33.35 22.28
C LEU A 402 8.10 -33.81 23.29
N LYS A 403 7.85 -35.13 23.31
CA LYS A 403 6.93 -35.76 24.25
C LYS A 403 7.39 -35.61 25.70
N GLU A 404 8.65 -35.92 26.00
CA GLU A 404 9.23 -35.79 27.35
C GLU A 404 9.13 -34.33 27.85
N THR A 405 9.33 -33.34 26.98
CA THR A 405 9.26 -31.93 27.35
C THR A 405 7.86 -31.50 27.76
N VAL A 406 6.82 -32.02 27.09
CA VAL A 406 5.43 -31.73 27.42
C VAL A 406 4.97 -32.51 28.64
N GLU A 407 5.40 -33.77 28.76
CA GLU A 407 5.08 -34.65 29.90
C GLU A 407 5.76 -34.19 31.22
N ALA A 408 6.89 -33.51 31.12
CA ALA A 408 7.55 -32.86 32.28
C ALA A 408 6.73 -31.71 32.89
N GLU A 409 5.80 -31.17 32.15
CA GLU A 409 4.86 -30.11 32.60
C GLU A 409 3.51 -30.69 33.08
N ASP A 410 3.44 -32.02 33.35
CA ASP A 410 2.26 -32.75 33.84
C ASP A 410 1.11 -32.85 32.80
N TYR A 411 1.40 -32.81 31.51
CA TYR A 411 0.45 -33.04 30.42
C TYR A 411 0.77 -34.32 29.67
N LYS A 412 -0.25 -34.96 29.10
CA LYS A 412 -0.08 -36.25 28.38
C LYS A 412 -0.15 -36.04 26.87
N VAL A 413 0.90 -36.45 26.14
CA VAL A 413 0.91 -36.44 24.69
C VAL A 413 0.34 -37.75 24.15
N THR A 414 -0.72 -37.68 23.35
CA THR A 414 -1.43 -38.85 22.82
C THR A 414 -0.96 -39.26 21.44
N SER A 415 -0.57 -38.32 20.60
CA SER A 415 0.01 -38.58 19.28
C SER A 415 0.85 -37.39 18.79
N ILE A 416 1.83 -37.66 17.94
CA ILE A 416 2.67 -36.70 17.21
C ILE A 416 2.61 -37.07 15.73
N GLN A 417 2.29 -36.07 14.88
CA GLN A 417 2.19 -36.27 13.44
C GLN A 417 3.07 -35.24 12.71
#